data_da539b1e321cb4d65286f0cbc2f79495
#
_entry.id   da539b1e321cb4d65286f0cbc2f79495
#
_cell.length_a   1.000
_cell.length_b   1.000
_cell.length_c   1.000
_cell.angle_alpha   90.00
_cell.angle_beta   90.00
_cell.angle_gamma   90.00
#
_symmetry.space_group_name_H-M   'P 1'
#
loop_
_entity.id
_entity.type
_entity.pdbx_description
1 polymer ?
#
loop_
_entity_poly.entity_id
_entity_poly.type
_entity_poly.pdbx_seq_one_letter_code
_entity_poly.pdbx_strand_id
1 'polypeptide(L)'
;VIVGSGYAGTGAVKKLEEVAGNSIDITWISEHEYHLVLHEVHRCIRDPSIESDVVIPVDEVKQPETEFIHDRVTNVDIDNQIVETDTQSDIAYDYLLLAVGSETAFYGIDGLQGHAHQLKGLDDAQEIHSDVKSAAESATQQNPAKIVIGGAGLSGIQTAGEIAEYRDAKRAPMEITLVEGLDEIFPGNDTELQTALRERLEEKGVNIMTGEFISGVDEDVIYIGGSEDQDPTQLAYDTLVWTGGITGQKEISNVDVSKDDRSARVETGADFQTSNPHVFAVGDTALIDQGEDQVAPPTAQAAWQAAEVAGENIARAATDRPLKTWYHDDKGTVISVGDEAVAHDVKFPVLGSFPVTVFGGPMARTLKKAIAARWIADVASTQRAMRAWSNM
;
A
#
# COMPACT_ATOMS: atom_id res chain seq x y z
N VAL A 1 6.39 -15.65 -16.37
CA VAL A 1 5.55 -14.42 -16.41
C VAL A 1 5.49 -13.82 -15.01
N ILE A 2 5.56 -12.49 -14.89
CA ILE A 2 5.37 -11.74 -13.64
C ILE A 2 4.22 -10.75 -13.85
N VAL A 3 3.24 -10.72 -12.93
CA VAL A 3 2.07 -9.84 -13.02
C VAL A 3 2.10 -8.82 -11.88
N GLY A 4 2.07 -7.53 -12.24
CA GLY A 4 2.04 -6.38 -11.34
C GLY A 4 3.35 -5.62 -11.26
N SER A 5 3.24 -4.27 -11.17
CA SER A 5 4.38 -3.32 -11.09
C SER A 5 4.50 -2.64 -9.72
N GLY A 6 3.90 -3.22 -8.66
CA GLY A 6 4.11 -2.81 -7.28
C GLY A 6 5.50 -3.17 -6.75
N TYR A 7 5.73 -2.99 -5.43
CA TYR A 7 7.03 -3.30 -4.79
C TYR A 7 7.51 -4.72 -5.06
N ALA A 8 6.60 -5.70 -4.88
CA ALA A 8 6.93 -7.10 -5.02
C ALA A 8 7.27 -7.48 -6.46
N GLY A 9 6.44 -7.09 -7.44
CA GLY A 9 6.66 -7.39 -8.86
C GLY A 9 7.91 -6.72 -9.41
N THR A 10 8.07 -5.41 -9.17
CA THR A 10 9.23 -4.63 -9.59
C THR A 10 10.54 -5.19 -9.03
N GLY A 11 10.59 -5.47 -7.73
CA GLY A 11 11.78 -6.05 -7.12
C GLY A 11 12.08 -7.46 -7.61
N ALA A 12 11.03 -8.29 -7.84
CA ALA A 12 11.20 -9.64 -8.37
C ALA A 12 11.70 -9.66 -9.81
N VAL A 13 11.20 -8.76 -10.69
CA VAL A 13 11.73 -8.59 -12.06
C VAL A 13 13.20 -8.27 -12.02
N LYS A 14 13.61 -7.24 -11.27
CA LYS A 14 15.03 -6.85 -11.16
C LYS A 14 15.91 -7.99 -10.65
N LYS A 15 15.43 -8.73 -9.65
CA LYS A 15 16.20 -9.86 -9.12
C LYS A 15 16.28 -11.00 -10.10
N LEU A 16 15.20 -11.32 -10.81
CA LEU A 16 15.19 -12.36 -11.83
C LEU A 16 16.12 -12.01 -12.99
N GLU A 17 16.12 -10.77 -13.48
CA GLU A 17 17.05 -10.26 -14.49
C GLU A 17 18.51 -10.42 -14.05
N GLU A 18 18.82 -10.10 -12.78
CA GLU A 18 20.18 -10.23 -12.22
C GLU A 18 20.68 -11.68 -12.20
N VAL A 19 19.81 -12.64 -11.78
CA VAL A 19 20.24 -14.02 -11.53
C VAL A 19 20.07 -14.93 -12.73
N ALA A 20 19.18 -14.63 -13.65
CA ALA A 20 18.88 -15.42 -14.84
C ALA A 20 19.72 -15.01 -16.07
N GLY A 21 20.12 -13.74 -16.14
CA GLY A 21 20.71 -13.19 -17.36
C GLY A 21 19.82 -13.49 -18.57
N ASN A 22 20.40 -14.01 -19.65
CA ASN A 22 19.66 -14.35 -20.88
C ASN A 22 19.22 -15.82 -20.93
N SER A 23 19.16 -16.54 -19.80
CA SER A 23 18.79 -17.96 -19.78
C SER A 23 17.29 -18.21 -19.56
N ILE A 24 16.52 -17.20 -19.22
CA ILE A 24 15.09 -17.23 -18.98
C ILE A 24 14.45 -16.06 -19.70
N ASP A 25 13.41 -16.32 -20.46
CA ASP A 25 12.58 -15.29 -21.08
C ASP A 25 11.63 -14.72 -20.02
N ILE A 26 11.64 -13.40 -19.84
CA ILE A 26 10.86 -12.70 -18.81
C ILE A 26 9.81 -11.86 -19.50
N THR A 27 8.53 -12.16 -19.22
CA THR A 27 7.39 -11.32 -19.58
C THR A 27 6.82 -10.67 -18.33
N TRP A 28 6.77 -9.35 -18.30
CA TRP A 28 6.24 -8.56 -17.21
C TRP A 28 4.96 -7.85 -17.63
N ILE A 29 3.84 -8.13 -16.96
CA ILE A 29 2.51 -7.61 -17.30
C ILE A 29 2.06 -6.67 -16.19
N SER A 30 1.57 -5.49 -16.54
CA SER A 30 0.94 -4.56 -15.61
C SER A 30 -0.06 -3.65 -16.31
N GLU A 31 -1.11 -3.26 -15.60
CA GLU A 31 -2.08 -2.24 -16.04
C GLU A 31 -1.51 -0.81 -16.03
N HIS A 32 -0.35 -0.61 -15.42
CA HIS A 32 0.36 0.68 -15.41
C HIS A 32 1.74 0.57 -16.03
N GLU A 33 2.12 1.54 -16.85
CA GLU A 33 3.46 1.66 -17.43
C GLU A 33 4.49 2.22 -16.44
N TYR A 34 4.19 2.14 -15.15
CA TYR A 34 5.06 2.65 -14.09
C TYR A 34 5.02 1.78 -12.83
N HIS A 35 6.08 1.87 -12.06
CA HIS A 35 6.10 1.51 -10.65
C HIS A 35 5.73 2.72 -9.80
N LEU A 36 4.79 2.55 -8.86
CA LEU A 36 4.41 3.57 -7.89
C LEU A 36 5.16 3.38 -6.58
N VAL A 37 5.81 4.43 -6.09
CA VAL A 37 6.37 4.48 -4.73
C VAL A 37 5.20 4.67 -3.74
N LEU A 38 4.40 3.61 -3.58
CA LEU A 38 3.08 3.63 -2.94
C LEU A 38 3.12 4.18 -1.51
N HIS A 39 4.19 3.92 -0.74
CA HIS A 39 4.30 4.41 0.64
C HIS A 39 4.54 5.94 0.75
N GLU A 40 4.64 6.64 -0.38
CA GLU A 40 4.72 8.11 -0.48
C GLU A 40 3.54 8.72 -1.27
N VAL A 41 2.63 7.90 -1.82
CA VAL A 41 1.51 8.38 -2.67
C VAL A 41 0.56 9.35 -1.95
N HIS A 42 0.38 9.15 -0.62
CA HIS A 42 -0.45 10.03 0.22
C HIS A 42 -0.05 11.52 0.11
N ARG A 43 1.21 11.81 -0.21
CA ARG A 43 1.70 13.19 -0.39
C ARG A 43 1.10 13.89 -1.60
N CYS A 44 0.65 13.12 -2.62
CA CYS A 44 -0.07 13.65 -3.78
C CYS A 44 -1.46 14.22 -3.38
N ILE A 45 -2.00 13.83 -2.22
CA ILE A 45 -3.23 14.43 -1.66
C ILE A 45 -3.01 15.90 -1.33
N ARG A 46 -1.86 16.26 -0.77
CA ARG A 46 -1.50 17.66 -0.48
C ARG A 46 -1.03 18.40 -1.72
N ASP A 47 -0.13 17.78 -2.49
CA ASP A 47 0.54 18.38 -3.64
C ASP A 47 0.67 17.38 -4.79
N PRO A 48 -0.20 17.44 -5.80
CA PRO A 48 -0.14 16.55 -6.97
C PRO A 48 1.18 16.62 -7.76
N SER A 49 1.98 17.69 -7.64
CA SER A 49 3.26 17.80 -8.35
C SER A 49 4.30 16.76 -7.92
N ILE A 50 4.11 16.14 -6.74
CA ILE A 50 4.94 15.04 -6.22
C ILE A 50 4.80 13.77 -7.06
N GLU A 51 3.78 13.65 -7.90
CA GLU A 51 3.62 12.54 -8.86
C GLU A 51 4.93 12.22 -9.59
N SER A 52 5.63 13.23 -10.08
CA SER A 52 6.89 13.05 -10.82
C SER A 52 8.01 12.37 -10.01
N ASP A 53 7.93 12.38 -8.68
CA ASP A 53 8.91 11.80 -7.78
C ASP A 53 8.53 10.37 -7.37
N VAL A 54 7.23 10.06 -7.29
CA VAL A 54 6.72 8.76 -6.84
C VAL A 54 6.37 7.80 -7.97
N VAL A 55 6.25 8.30 -9.21
CA VAL A 55 6.02 7.49 -10.42
C VAL A 55 7.35 7.20 -11.11
N ILE A 56 7.69 5.92 -11.28
CA ILE A 56 8.90 5.48 -11.96
C ILE A 56 8.49 4.70 -13.21
N PRO A 57 8.73 5.21 -14.44
CA PRO A 57 8.40 4.49 -15.66
C PRO A 57 9.04 3.10 -15.70
N VAL A 58 8.30 2.09 -16.16
CA VAL A 58 8.79 0.70 -16.28
C VAL A 58 10.08 0.62 -17.11
N ASP A 59 10.21 1.44 -18.14
CA ASP A 59 11.41 1.51 -18.99
C ASP A 59 12.68 2.00 -18.26
N GLU A 60 12.53 2.67 -17.11
CA GLU A 60 13.67 3.02 -16.24
C GLU A 60 14.04 1.88 -15.27
N VAL A 61 13.20 0.87 -15.17
CA VAL A 61 13.35 -0.26 -14.23
C VAL A 61 13.89 -1.51 -14.92
N LYS A 62 13.19 -1.96 -15.97
CA LYS A 62 13.48 -3.23 -16.65
C LYS A 62 14.71 -3.17 -17.55
N GLN A 63 15.32 -4.32 -17.80
CA GLN A 63 16.31 -4.48 -18.86
C GLN A 63 15.64 -4.58 -20.25
N PRO A 64 16.38 -4.26 -21.33
CA PRO A 64 15.82 -4.32 -22.70
C PRO A 64 15.31 -5.70 -23.12
N GLU A 65 15.87 -6.75 -22.55
CA GLU A 65 15.53 -8.15 -22.82
C GLU A 65 14.22 -8.59 -22.17
N THR A 66 13.77 -7.90 -21.11
CA THR A 66 12.47 -8.16 -20.48
C THR A 66 11.36 -7.60 -21.34
N GLU A 67 10.46 -8.47 -21.81
CA GLU A 67 9.23 -8.04 -22.48
C GLU A 67 8.27 -7.43 -21.47
N PHE A 68 7.82 -6.19 -21.75
CA PHE A 68 6.79 -5.55 -20.95
C PHE A 68 5.48 -5.46 -21.73
N ILE A 69 4.41 -5.94 -21.12
CA ILE A 69 3.05 -5.87 -21.67
C ILE A 69 2.23 -4.93 -20.79
N HIS A 70 1.89 -3.77 -21.35
CA HIS A 70 0.97 -2.84 -20.72
C HIS A 70 -0.46 -3.32 -20.99
N ASP A 71 -0.99 -4.09 -20.07
CA ASP A 71 -2.37 -4.59 -20.14
C ASP A 71 -2.85 -5.04 -18.74
N ARG A 72 -4.15 -5.17 -18.61
CA ARG A 72 -4.80 -5.67 -17.40
C ARG A 72 -5.02 -7.18 -17.51
N VAL A 73 -4.55 -7.92 -16.52
CA VAL A 73 -4.86 -9.34 -16.37
C VAL A 73 -6.31 -9.51 -15.94
N THR A 74 -7.07 -10.34 -16.63
CA THR A 74 -8.48 -10.60 -16.36
C THR A 74 -8.72 -11.98 -15.77
N ASN A 75 -7.85 -12.94 -16.09
CA ASN A 75 -7.94 -14.32 -15.61
C ASN A 75 -6.58 -15.02 -15.69
N VAL A 76 -6.44 -16.12 -14.96
CA VAL A 76 -5.32 -17.06 -15.07
C VAL A 76 -5.87 -18.49 -15.14
N ASP A 77 -5.68 -19.12 -16.27
CA ASP A 77 -5.95 -20.55 -16.49
C ASP A 77 -4.72 -21.35 -16.07
N ILE A 78 -4.74 -21.91 -14.87
CA ILE A 78 -3.58 -22.65 -14.33
C ILE A 78 -3.43 -24.05 -14.94
N ASP A 79 -4.50 -24.64 -15.47
CA ASP A 79 -4.47 -25.96 -16.09
C ASP A 79 -3.77 -25.92 -17.45
N ASN A 80 -3.98 -24.84 -18.21
CA ASN A 80 -3.35 -24.61 -19.51
C ASN A 80 -2.11 -23.72 -19.42
N GLN A 81 -1.78 -23.19 -18.23
CA GLN A 81 -0.66 -22.27 -17.98
C GLN A 81 -0.73 -21.01 -18.87
N ILE A 82 -1.88 -20.32 -18.84
CA ILE A 82 -2.18 -19.14 -19.62
C ILE A 82 -2.60 -17.98 -18.71
N VAL A 83 -2.08 -16.80 -18.98
CA VAL A 83 -2.58 -15.51 -18.44
C VAL A 83 -3.43 -14.84 -19.52
N GLU A 84 -4.67 -14.53 -19.19
CA GLU A 84 -5.60 -13.79 -20.07
C GLU A 84 -5.55 -12.30 -19.70
N THR A 85 -5.61 -11.44 -20.71
CA THR A 85 -5.59 -9.98 -20.55
C THR A 85 -6.72 -9.32 -21.34
N ASP A 86 -6.98 -8.04 -21.06
CA ASP A 86 -8.10 -7.31 -21.69
C ASP A 86 -7.93 -7.15 -23.21
N THR A 87 -6.72 -6.86 -23.68
CA THR A 87 -6.51 -6.42 -25.07
C THR A 87 -5.52 -7.25 -25.87
N GLN A 88 -4.61 -7.96 -25.20
CA GLN A 88 -3.62 -8.82 -25.85
C GLN A 88 -4.15 -10.25 -26.02
N SER A 89 -3.44 -11.05 -26.82
CA SER A 89 -3.67 -12.49 -26.89
C SER A 89 -3.15 -13.18 -25.63
N ASP A 90 -3.68 -14.37 -25.37
CA ASP A 90 -3.28 -15.26 -24.27
C ASP A 90 -1.77 -15.41 -24.16
N ILE A 91 -1.23 -15.29 -22.96
CA ILE A 91 0.19 -15.32 -22.66
C ILE A 91 0.51 -16.63 -21.92
N ALA A 92 1.22 -17.52 -22.56
CA ALA A 92 1.65 -18.77 -21.95
C ALA A 92 2.81 -18.56 -20.98
N TYR A 93 2.88 -19.41 -19.93
CA TYR A 93 3.97 -19.38 -18.97
C TYR A 93 4.42 -20.77 -18.53
N ASP A 94 5.69 -20.93 -18.22
CA ASP A 94 6.20 -22.10 -17.48
C ASP A 94 6.06 -21.87 -15.96
N TYR A 95 6.33 -20.65 -15.52
CA TYR A 95 6.16 -20.19 -14.14
C TYR A 95 5.52 -18.81 -14.10
N LEU A 96 4.62 -18.63 -13.14
CA LEU A 96 3.87 -17.40 -12.93
C LEU A 96 4.13 -16.83 -11.53
N LEU A 97 4.44 -15.54 -11.43
CA LEU A 97 4.47 -14.80 -10.16
C LEU A 97 3.35 -13.77 -10.11
N LEU A 98 2.41 -13.98 -9.19
CA LEU A 98 1.32 -13.04 -8.90
C LEU A 98 1.80 -12.00 -7.89
N ALA A 99 1.91 -10.74 -8.32
CA ALA A 99 2.34 -9.60 -7.52
C ALA A 99 1.43 -8.39 -7.71
N VAL A 100 0.12 -8.64 -7.87
CA VAL A 100 -0.92 -7.65 -8.18
C VAL A 100 -1.35 -6.80 -6.99
N GLY A 101 -0.79 -7.04 -5.81
CA GLY A 101 -1.15 -6.30 -4.59
C GLY A 101 -2.51 -6.70 -4.03
N SER A 102 -3.22 -5.73 -3.46
CA SER A 102 -4.50 -5.92 -2.79
C SER A 102 -5.47 -4.78 -3.10
N GLU A 103 -6.77 -5.05 -3.00
CA GLU A 103 -7.84 -4.04 -3.05
C GLU A 103 -8.22 -3.53 -1.66
N THR A 104 -8.99 -2.45 -1.63
CA THR A 104 -9.62 -1.95 -0.41
C THR A 104 -10.78 -2.87 0.01
N ALA A 105 -10.81 -3.26 1.28
CA ALA A 105 -11.90 -4.04 1.85
C ALA A 105 -13.01 -3.10 2.34
N PHE A 106 -14.21 -3.20 1.76
CA PHE A 106 -15.38 -2.40 2.17
C PHE A 106 -16.29 -3.14 3.14
N TYR A 107 -16.01 -4.40 3.45
CA TYR A 107 -16.71 -5.26 4.44
C TYR A 107 -18.23 -5.36 4.26
N GLY A 108 -18.76 -5.03 3.09
CA GLY A 108 -20.19 -5.02 2.81
C GLY A 108 -20.95 -3.92 3.58
N ILE A 109 -20.28 -2.90 4.09
CA ILE A 109 -20.89 -1.74 4.74
C ILE A 109 -21.72 -0.99 3.70
N ASP A 110 -23.02 -0.82 4.00
CA ASP A 110 -23.97 -0.21 3.07
C ASP A 110 -23.57 1.21 2.69
N GLY A 111 -23.60 1.51 1.40
CA GLY A 111 -23.22 2.80 0.82
C GLY A 111 -21.72 3.13 0.81
N LEU A 112 -20.88 2.48 1.64
CA LEU A 112 -19.47 2.86 1.81
C LEU A 112 -18.67 2.85 0.48
N GLN A 113 -18.78 1.80 -0.31
CA GLN A 113 -18.07 1.69 -1.59
C GLN A 113 -18.53 2.71 -2.64
N GLY A 114 -19.78 3.17 -2.53
CA GLY A 114 -20.35 4.14 -3.49
C GLY A 114 -20.03 5.59 -3.16
N HIS A 115 -19.64 5.89 -1.93
CA HIS A 115 -19.48 7.25 -1.43
C HIS A 115 -18.07 7.59 -0.92
N ALA A 116 -17.23 6.60 -0.66
CA ALA A 116 -15.89 6.82 -0.14
C ALA A 116 -14.81 6.72 -1.22
N HIS A 117 -13.85 7.64 -1.21
CA HIS A 117 -12.58 7.46 -1.89
C HIS A 117 -11.75 6.39 -1.19
N GLN A 118 -11.02 5.61 -1.94
CA GLN A 118 -9.97 4.72 -1.44
C GLN A 118 -8.59 5.36 -1.63
N LEU A 119 -7.52 4.73 -1.12
CA LEU A 119 -6.15 5.15 -1.39
C LEU A 119 -5.28 3.92 -1.67
N LYS A 120 -5.26 3.48 -2.92
CA LYS A 120 -4.50 2.31 -3.41
C LYS A 120 -3.58 2.66 -4.58
N GLY A 121 -3.82 3.81 -5.23
CA GLY A 121 -3.10 4.24 -6.41
C GLY A 121 -2.89 5.75 -6.48
N LEU A 122 -2.27 6.18 -7.58
CA LEU A 122 -2.03 7.59 -7.86
C LEU A 122 -3.35 8.32 -8.15
N ASP A 123 -4.21 7.72 -8.96
CA ASP A 123 -5.49 8.30 -9.35
C ASP A 123 -6.37 8.53 -8.11
N ASP A 124 -6.41 7.58 -7.17
CA ASP A 124 -7.11 7.75 -5.89
C ASP A 124 -6.61 8.98 -5.12
N ALA A 125 -5.28 9.18 -5.04
CA ALA A 125 -4.71 10.33 -4.34
C ALA A 125 -5.04 11.66 -5.03
N GLN A 126 -5.11 11.68 -6.36
CA GLN A 126 -5.50 12.85 -7.15
C GLN A 126 -6.99 13.15 -7.03
N GLU A 127 -7.84 12.13 -7.00
CA GLU A 127 -9.28 12.28 -6.74
C GLU A 127 -9.55 12.84 -5.35
N ILE A 128 -8.90 12.28 -4.32
CA ILE A 128 -8.97 12.82 -2.94
C ILE A 128 -8.50 14.28 -2.91
N HIS A 129 -7.38 14.62 -3.58
CA HIS A 129 -6.93 16.01 -3.69
C HIS A 129 -8.00 16.93 -4.29
N SER A 130 -8.61 16.49 -5.39
CA SER A 130 -9.63 17.28 -6.11
C SER A 130 -10.83 17.56 -5.23
N ASP A 131 -11.33 16.57 -4.49
CA ASP A 131 -12.49 16.69 -3.64
C ASP A 131 -12.19 17.53 -2.38
N VAL A 132 -11.07 17.28 -1.71
CA VAL A 132 -10.61 18.10 -0.57
C VAL A 132 -10.44 19.56 -0.98
N LYS A 133 -9.90 19.82 -2.17
CA LYS A 133 -9.77 21.16 -2.72
C LYS A 133 -11.15 21.81 -2.97
N SER A 134 -12.08 21.09 -3.57
CA SER A 134 -13.43 21.59 -3.87
C SER A 134 -14.20 21.91 -2.58
N ALA A 135 -14.10 21.01 -1.59
CA ALA A 135 -14.66 21.24 -0.26
C ALA A 135 -14.06 22.48 0.43
N ALA A 136 -12.73 22.63 0.36
CA ALA A 136 -12.03 23.81 0.91
C ALA A 136 -12.43 25.13 0.25
N GLU A 137 -12.63 25.14 -1.07
CA GLU A 137 -13.05 26.33 -1.83
C GLU A 137 -14.49 26.75 -1.52
N SER A 138 -15.36 25.81 -1.14
CA SER A 138 -16.75 26.03 -0.77
C SER A 138 -16.94 26.39 0.70
N ALA A 139 -15.93 26.12 1.54
CA ALA A 139 -15.98 26.27 2.98
C ALA A 139 -15.97 27.76 3.46
N THR A 140 -16.64 27.99 4.58
CA THR A 140 -16.60 29.28 5.30
C THR A 140 -16.33 29.04 6.78
N GLN A 141 -15.99 30.11 7.53
CA GLN A 141 -15.81 30.01 9.00
C GLN A 141 -17.07 29.55 9.73
N GLN A 142 -18.27 29.82 9.19
CA GLN A 142 -19.55 29.40 9.77
C GLN A 142 -19.96 27.98 9.32
N ASN A 143 -19.42 27.52 8.21
CA ASN A 143 -19.66 26.18 7.65
C ASN A 143 -18.33 25.64 7.11
N PRO A 144 -17.44 25.09 7.98
CA PRO A 144 -16.19 24.52 7.57
C PRO A 144 -16.40 23.23 6.77
N ALA A 145 -15.50 22.94 5.85
CA ALA A 145 -15.49 21.66 5.16
C ALA A 145 -15.25 20.52 6.15
N LYS A 146 -15.97 19.43 6.01
CA LYS A 146 -15.90 18.25 6.88
C LYS A 146 -15.27 17.07 6.13
N ILE A 147 -14.04 16.76 6.49
CA ILE A 147 -13.32 15.64 5.90
C ILE A 147 -13.26 14.50 6.90
N VAL A 148 -13.73 13.33 6.49
CA VAL A 148 -13.70 12.13 7.35
C VAL A 148 -12.81 11.07 6.71
N ILE A 149 -11.94 10.48 7.52
CA ILE A 149 -11.09 9.36 7.16
C ILE A 149 -11.50 8.17 8.01
N GLY A 150 -11.93 7.07 7.38
CA GLY A 150 -12.25 5.81 8.05
C GLY A 150 -11.10 4.82 7.97
N GLY A 151 -10.71 4.28 9.16
CA GLY A 151 -9.57 3.41 9.34
C GLY A 151 -8.29 4.16 9.70
N ALA A 152 -7.82 3.98 10.94
CA ALA A 152 -6.63 4.62 11.46
C ALA A 152 -5.38 3.71 11.40
N GLY A 153 -5.23 2.96 10.31
CA GLY A 153 -3.98 2.29 9.92
C GLY A 153 -2.97 3.28 9.33
N LEU A 154 -1.88 2.78 8.74
CA LEU A 154 -0.83 3.61 8.11
C LEU A 154 -1.40 4.63 7.13
N SER A 155 -2.21 4.17 6.17
CA SER A 155 -2.76 5.03 5.11
C SER A 155 -3.68 6.12 5.67
N GLY A 156 -4.54 5.79 6.64
CA GLY A 156 -5.46 6.76 7.23
C GLY A 156 -4.75 7.85 8.03
N ILE A 157 -3.76 7.48 8.84
CA ILE A 157 -2.93 8.41 9.60
C ILE A 157 -2.18 9.37 8.66
N GLN A 158 -1.57 8.83 7.60
CA GLN A 158 -0.83 9.62 6.62
C GLN A 158 -1.75 10.54 5.82
N THR A 159 -2.93 10.05 5.39
CA THR A 159 -3.96 10.84 4.72
C THR A 159 -4.43 12.00 5.58
N ALA A 160 -4.77 11.75 6.84
CA ALA A 160 -5.19 12.78 7.78
C ALA A 160 -4.11 13.86 7.97
N GLY A 161 -2.84 13.46 8.07
CA GLY A 161 -1.71 14.35 8.16
C GLY A 161 -1.54 15.25 6.92
N GLU A 162 -1.62 14.70 5.71
CA GLU A 162 -1.49 15.48 4.46
C GLU A 162 -2.65 16.44 4.23
N ILE A 163 -3.89 16.03 4.58
CA ILE A 163 -5.05 16.91 4.49
C ILE A 163 -4.95 18.05 5.52
N ALA A 164 -4.41 17.79 6.73
CA ALA A 164 -4.17 18.83 7.72
C ALA A 164 -3.13 19.86 7.23
N GLU A 165 -2.04 19.40 6.61
CA GLU A 165 -1.05 20.31 6.00
C GLU A 165 -1.65 21.12 4.83
N TYR A 166 -2.50 20.49 4.00
CA TYR A 166 -3.21 21.20 2.94
C TYR A 166 -4.10 22.31 3.51
N ARG A 167 -4.92 21.97 4.53
CA ARG A 167 -5.77 22.93 5.28
C ARG A 167 -4.98 24.14 5.75
N ASP A 168 -3.85 23.87 6.43
CA ASP A 168 -3.02 24.91 7.05
C ASP A 168 -2.32 25.79 5.99
N ALA A 169 -1.78 25.19 4.93
CA ALA A 169 -1.17 25.90 3.81
C ALA A 169 -2.16 26.81 3.08
N LYS A 170 -3.40 26.34 2.90
CA LYS A 170 -4.48 27.10 2.24
C LYS A 170 -5.26 28.00 3.21
N ARG A 171 -5.06 27.84 4.53
CA ARG A 171 -5.86 28.50 5.59
C ARG A 171 -7.36 28.23 5.38
N ALA A 172 -7.70 27.05 4.93
CA ALA A 172 -9.07 26.65 4.65
C ALA A 172 -9.82 26.36 5.96
N PRO A 173 -11.06 26.83 6.14
CA PRO A 173 -11.90 26.41 7.26
C PRO A 173 -12.27 24.93 7.06
N MET A 174 -11.64 24.03 7.78
CA MET A 174 -11.80 22.59 7.58
C MET A 174 -11.70 21.83 8.91
N GLU A 175 -12.64 20.95 9.15
CA GLU A 175 -12.66 19.99 10.24
C GLU A 175 -12.23 18.62 9.67
N ILE A 176 -11.26 17.95 10.30
CA ILE A 176 -10.74 16.66 9.89
C ILE A 176 -11.00 15.67 11.00
N THR A 177 -11.67 14.57 10.70
CA THR A 177 -11.98 13.51 11.66
C THR A 177 -11.44 12.17 11.16
N LEU A 178 -10.65 11.51 11.99
CA LEU A 178 -10.15 10.14 11.79
C LEU A 178 -10.98 9.20 12.65
N VAL A 179 -11.65 8.22 12.01
CA VAL A 179 -12.54 7.25 12.67
C VAL A 179 -11.88 5.88 12.65
N GLU A 180 -11.79 5.23 13.81
CA GLU A 180 -11.26 3.88 13.97
C GLU A 180 -12.23 3.01 14.77
N GLY A 181 -12.57 1.83 14.25
CA GLY A 181 -13.49 0.90 14.89
C GLY A 181 -12.94 0.25 16.16
N LEU A 182 -11.62 0.13 16.28
CA LEU A 182 -10.94 -0.42 17.44
C LEU A 182 -10.63 0.68 18.49
N ASP A 183 -10.23 0.26 19.69
CA ASP A 183 -10.06 1.16 20.85
C ASP A 183 -8.92 2.17 20.67
N GLU A 184 -7.96 1.90 19.79
CA GLU A 184 -6.80 2.75 19.55
C GLU A 184 -6.47 2.88 18.04
N ILE A 185 -5.86 4.00 17.65
CA ILE A 185 -5.30 4.19 16.30
C ILE A 185 -4.10 3.27 16.11
N PHE A 186 -3.78 2.95 14.86
CA PHE A 186 -2.71 2.02 14.48
C PHE A 186 -2.79 0.70 15.25
N PRO A 187 -3.95 0.03 15.23
CA PRO A 187 -4.23 -1.11 16.10
C PRO A 187 -3.25 -2.26 15.88
N GLY A 188 -3.00 -3.02 16.96
CA GLY A 188 -2.05 -4.14 16.93
C GLY A 188 -0.57 -3.75 17.00
N ASN A 189 -0.26 -2.46 17.14
CA ASN A 189 1.10 -1.96 17.25
C ASN A 189 1.43 -1.51 18.68
N ASP A 190 2.69 -1.14 18.89
CA ASP A 190 3.21 -0.72 20.19
C ASP A 190 2.51 0.54 20.73
N THR A 191 2.16 0.55 22.01
CA THR A 191 1.44 1.66 22.66
C THR A 191 2.23 2.98 22.64
N GLU A 192 3.57 2.93 22.71
CA GLU A 192 4.38 4.16 22.64
C GLU A 192 4.27 4.78 21.24
N LEU A 193 4.25 3.94 20.18
CA LEU A 193 4.05 4.40 18.81
C LEU A 193 2.63 4.96 18.59
N GLN A 194 1.61 4.25 19.09
CA GLN A 194 0.21 4.70 19.03
C GLN A 194 0.04 6.07 19.70
N THR A 195 0.58 6.23 20.91
CA THR A 195 0.54 7.49 21.66
C THR A 195 1.23 8.63 20.88
N ALA A 196 2.43 8.39 20.38
CA ALA A 196 3.17 9.40 19.64
C ALA A 196 2.47 9.83 18.33
N LEU A 197 1.82 8.89 17.62
CA LEU A 197 1.03 9.19 16.42
C LEU A 197 -0.24 9.98 16.75
N ARG A 198 -0.95 9.61 17.83
CA ARG A 198 -2.12 10.31 18.32
C ARG A 198 -1.78 11.76 18.66
N GLU A 199 -0.73 11.98 19.45
CA GLU A 199 -0.26 13.33 19.81
C GLU A 199 0.01 14.19 18.57
N ARG A 200 0.67 13.64 17.53
CA ARG A 200 0.95 14.40 16.30
C ARG A 200 -0.29 14.74 15.51
N LEU A 201 -1.26 13.83 15.42
CA LEU A 201 -2.54 14.11 14.76
C LEU A 201 -3.34 15.18 15.51
N GLU A 202 -3.40 15.08 16.85
CA GLU A 202 -4.10 16.05 17.71
C GLU A 202 -3.43 17.44 17.65
N GLU A 203 -2.08 17.51 17.67
CA GLU A 203 -1.32 18.75 17.47
C GLU A 203 -1.63 19.43 16.12
N LYS A 204 -1.94 18.63 15.09
CA LYS A 204 -2.40 19.12 13.79
C LYS A 204 -3.91 19.37 13.75
N GLY A 205 -4.60 19.29 14.88
CA GLY A 205 -6.05 19.57 14.97
C GLY A 205 -6.91 18.56 14.22
N VAL A 206 -6.49 17.31 14.16
CA VAL A 206 -7.31 16.19 13.69
C VAL A 206 -8.12 15.64 14.85
N ASN A 207 -9.44 15.54 14.69
CA ASN A 207 -10.31 14.88 15.65
C ASN A 207 -10.17 13.37 15.50
N ILE A 208 -9.99 12.63 16.59
CA ILE A 208 -9.85 11.18 16.60
C ILE A 208 -11.03 10.56 17.31
N MET A 209 -11.75 9.67 16.62
CA MET A 209 -12.85 8.87 17.15
C MET A 209 -12.44 7.39 17.10
N THR A 210 -12.45 6.70 18.23
CA THR A 210 -12.08 5.28 18.35
C THR A 210 -13.18 4.50 19.08
N GLY A 211 -13.19 3.17 18.89
CA GLY A 211 -14.07 2.26 19.64
C GLY A 211 -15.43 2.02 19.00
N GLU A 212 -15.78 2.63 17.88
CA GLU A 212 -17.04 2.40 17.19
C GLU A 212 -16.84 2.30 15.68
N PHE A 213 -17.45 1.27 15.07
CA PHE A 213 -17.36 1.00 13.63
C PHE A 213 -18.32 1.85 12.82
N ILE A 214 -17.92 2.21 11.60
CA ILE A 214 -18.85 2.74 10.60
C ILE A 214 -19.82 1.61 10.24
N SER A 215 -21.13 1.87 10.39
CA SER A 215 -22.20 0.92 10.15
C SER A 215 -22.97 1.16 8.84
N GLY A 216 -22.81 2.35 8.23
CA GLY A 216 -23.42 2.71 6.95
C GLY A 216 -22.99 4.10 6.50
N VAL A 217 -23.24 4.42 5.23
CA VAL A 217 -22.88 5.69 4.61
C VAL A 217 -23.97 6.12 3.63
N ASP A 218 -24.46 7.34 3.75
CA ASP A 218 -25.29 8.04 2.77
C ASP A 218 -24.49 9.16 2.07
N GLU A 219 -25.11 9.91 1.18
CA GLU A 219 -24.47 10.93 0.33
C GLU A 219 -23.68 11.99 1.13
N ASP A 220 -24.14 12.34 2.34
CA ASP A 220 -23.59 13.42 3.18
C ASP A 220 -23.44 13.04 4.67
N VAL A 221 -23.74 11.78 5.03
CA VAL A 221 -23.77 11.31 6.42
C VAL A 221 -23.16 9.92 6.56
N ILE A 222 -22.30 9.78 7.57
CA ILE A 222 -21.76 8.49 8.02
C ILE A 222 -22.48 8.09 9.29
N TYR A 223 -22.88 6.84 9.38
CA TYR A 223 -23.47 6.22 10.57
C TYR A 223 -22.37 5.45 11.32
N ILE A 224 -22.21 5.76 12.61
CA ILE A 224 -21.15 5.19 13.47
C ILE A 224 -21.80 4.46 14.64
N GLY A 225 -21.38 3.23 14.89
CA GLY A 225 -21.95 2.39 15.92
C GLY A 225 -23.39 1.98 15.60
N GLY A 226 -24.23 1.96 16.61
CA GLY A 226 -25.62 1.52 16.53
C GLY A 226 -25.79 0.04 16.89
N SER A 227 -26.99 -0.31 17.36
CA SER A 227 -27.42 -1.67 17.70
C SER A 227 -28.96 -1.75 17.59
N GLU A 228 -29.54 -2.95 17.87
CA GLU A 228 -31.01 -3.09 17.88
C GLU A 228 -31.72 -2.13 18.87
N ASP A 229 -31.03 -1.70 19.93
CA ASP A 229 -31.57 -0.84 20.99
C ASP A 229 -30.98 0.59 20.98
N GLN A 230 -30.08 0.92 20.09
CA GLN A 230 -29.39 2.22 20.05
C GLN A 230 -29.21 2.72 18.62
N ASP A 231 -29.73 3.91 18.34
CA ASP A 231 -29.51 4.60 17.06
C ASP A 231 -28.01 4.91 16.84
N PRO A 232 -27.50 4.78 15.61
CA PRO A 232 -26.13 5.15 15.29
C PRO A 232 -25.89 6.65 15.44
N THR A 233 -24.67 7.01 15.81
CA THR A 233 -24.21 8.40 15.76
C THR A 233 -24.08 8.85 14.32
N GLN A 234 -24.63 10.01 13.98
CA GLN A 234 -24.54 10.58 12.64
C GLN A 234 -23.41 11.59 12.56
N LEU A 235 -22.52 11.42 11.61
CA LEU A 235 -21.42 12.33 11.31
C LEU A 235 -21.54 12.84 9.88
N ALA A 236 -21.78 14.14 9.71
CA ALA A 236 -21.84 14.74 8.38
C ALA A 236 -20.45 14.86 7.77
N TYR A 237 -20.34 14.70 6.44
CA TYR A 237 -19.09 14.86 5.70
C TYR A 237 -19.31 15.55 4.34
N ASP A 238 -18.27 16.18 3.82
CA ASP A 238 -18.17 16.70 2.46
C ASP A 238 -17.24 15.78 1.62
N THR A 239 -16.22 15.18 2.24
CA THR A 239 -15.33 14.20 1.62
C THR A 239 -15.09 13.05 2.60
N LEU A 240 -15.27 11.81 2.13
CA LEU A 240 -14.98 10.59 2.87
C LEU A 240 -13.85 9.80 2.20
N VAL A 241 -12.81 9.47 2.97
CA VAL A 241 -11.75 8.56 2.54
C VAL A 241 -11.80 7.28 3.38
N TRP A 242 -11.79 6.12 2.74
CA TRP A 242 -11.79 4.83 3.40
C TRP A 242 -10.47 4.07 3.23
N THR A 243 -9.85 3.73 4.36
CA THR A 243 -8.56 3.00 4.43
C THR A 243 -8.63 1.81 5.41
N GLY A 244 -9.83 1.33 5.71
CA GLY A 244 -10.12 0.41 6.82
C GLY A 244 -9.74 -1.05 6.61
N GLY A 245 -8.99 -1.41 5.56
CA GLY A 245 -8.51 -2.77 5.38
C GLY A 245 -8.24 -3.13 3.92
N ILE A 246 -7.75 -4.37 3.72
CA ILE A 246 -7.39 -4.89 2.40
C ILE A 246 -8.01 -6.26 2.14
N THR A 247 -8.23 -6.56 0.86
CA THR A 247 -8.69 -7.86 0.36
C THR A 247 -7.92 -8.25 -0.90
N GLY A 248 -8.02 -9.52 -1.31
CA GLY A 248 -7.43 -10.00 -2.57
C GLY A 248 -8.03 -9.28 -3.78
N GLN A 249 -7.24 -9.20 -4.84
CA GLN A 249 -7.64 -8.61 -6.11
C GLN A 249 -8.71 -9.43 -6.82
N LYS A 250 -9.69 -8.79 -7.45
CA LYS A 250 -10.77 -9.44 -8.19
C LYS A 250 -10.26 -10.22 -9.38
N GLU A 251 -9.23 -9.71 -10.05
CA GLU A 251 -8.60 -10.28 -11.24
C GLU A 251 -8.07 -11.69 -11.01
N ILE A 252 -7.66 -11.98 -9.76
CA ILE A 252 -7.18 -13.31 -9.37
C ILE A 252 -8.19 -14.11 -8.55
N SER A 253 -9.42 -13.60 -8.39
CA SER A 253 -10.45 -14.29 -7.58
C SER A 253 -10.79 -15.68 -8.12
N ASN A 254 -10.79 -15.85 -9.44
CA ASN A 254 -11.11 -17.11 -10.13
C ASN A 254 -9.91 -18.04 -10.32
N VAL A 255 -8.69 -17.61 -9.98
CA VAL A 255 -7.49 -18.45 -10.08
C VAL A 255 -7.61 -19.60 -9.07
N ASP A 256 -7.49 -20.85 -9.55
CA ASP A 256 -7.68 -22.06 -8.74
C ASP A 256 -6.44 -22.38 -7.90
N VAL A 257 -6.14 -21.50 -6.94
CA VAL A 257 -5.14 -21.67 -5.89
C VAL A 257 -5.77 -21.43 -4.52
N SER A 258 -5.18 -21.98 -3.47
CA SER A 258 -5.67 -21.77 -2.09
C SER A 258 -5.67 -20.29 -1.73
N LYS A 259 -6.79 -19.84 -1.15
CA LYS A 259 -6.99 -18.47 -0.67
C LYS A 259 -7.61 -18.47 0.72
N ASP A 260 -7.28 -17.45 1.49
CA ASP A 260 -7.93 -17.21 2.78
C ASP A 260 -9.40 -16.78 2.62
N ASP A 261 -10.30 -17.44 3.32
CA ASP A 261 -11.75 -17.21 3.23
C ASP A 261 -12.18 -15.79 3.63
N ARG A 262 -11.38 -15.10 4.45
CA ARG A 262 -11.72 -13.77 4.98
C ARG A 262 -11.22 -12.63 4.09
N SER A 263 -9.97 -12.74 3.66
CA SER A 263 -9.29 -11.70 2.91
C SER A 263 -9.20 -11.97 1.41
N ALA A 264 -9.58 -13.18 0.95
CA ALA A 264 -9.42 -13.64 -0.43
C ALA A 264 -7.97 -13.53 -0.98
N ARG A 265 -6.98 -13.36 -0.11
CA ARG A 265 -5.57 -13.33 -0.49
C ARG A 265 -5.03 -14.75 -0.67
N VAL A 266 -4.07 -14.91 -1.57
CA VAL A 266 -3.48 -16.21 -1.91
C VAL A 266 -2.63 -16.73 -0.76
N GLU A 267 -2.85 -17.98 -0.34
CA GLU A 267 -2.01 -18.65 0.66
C GLU A 267 -0.74 -19.20 0.01
N THR A 268 0.41 -18.93 0.62
CA THR A 268 1.71 -19.45 0.14
C THR A 268 2.57 -19.95 1.28
N GLY A 269 3.45 -20.90 0.97
CA GLY A 269 4.57 -21.23 1.85
C GLY A 269 5.56 -20.07 1.98
N ALA A 270 6.51 -20.23 2.90
CA ALA A 270 7.61 -19.27 3.07
C ALA A 270 8.53 -19.13 1.84
N ASP A 271 8.37 -19.98 0.85
CA ASP A 271 9.04 -19.98 -0.46
C ASP A 271 8.22 -19.34 -1.57
N PHE A 272 7.05 -18.76 -1.23
CA PHE A 272 6.09 -18.09 -2.12
C PHE A 272 5.31 -19.01 -3.06
N GLN A 273 5.54 -20.32 -3.02
CA GLN A 273 4.81 -21.28 -3.84
C GLN A 273 3.36 -21.38 -3.33
N THR A 274 2.40 -21.38 -4.24
CA THR A 274 0.98 -21.59 -3.96
C THR A 274 0.65 -23.09 -3.89
N SER A 275 -0.63 -23.45 -3.85
CA SER A 275 -1.09 -24.84 -4.01
C SER A 275 -0.76 -25.42 -5.39
N ASN A 276 -0.41 -24.60 -6.39
CA ASN A 276 0.08 -25.01 -7.69
C ASN A 276 1.59 -24.78 -7.80
N PRO A 277 2.41 -25.81 -8.16
CA PRO A 277 3.87 -25.68 -8.17
C PRO A 277 4.44 -24.74 -9.25
N HIS A 278 3.65 -24.35 -10.24
CA HIS A 278 4.02 -23.40 -11.29
C HIS A 278 3.59 -21.96 -10.99
N VAL A 279 2.83 -21.75 -9.91
CA VAL A 279 2.27 -20.44 -9.54
C VAL A 279 2.81 -20.00 -8.18
N PHE A 280 3.38 -18.82 -8.15
CA PHE A 280 3.91 -18.15 -6.97
C PHE A 280 3.11 -16.87 -6.71
N ALA A 281 3.05 -16.44 -5.44
CA ALA A 281 2.44 -15.16 -5.09
C ALA A 281 3.24 -14.44 -4.00
N VAL A 282 3.33 -13.10 -4.09
CA VAL A 282 4.18 -12.29 -3.22
C VAL A 282 3.59 -10.90 -2.95
N GLY A 283 4.04 -10.27 -1.88
CA GLY A 283 3.55 -8.95 -1.44
C GLY A 283 2.13 -9.03 -0.89
N ASP A 284 1.36 -7.96 -1.02
CA ASP A 284 -0.02 -7.90 -0.50
C ASP A 284 -0.98 -8.87 -1.18
N THR A 285 -0.62 -9.42 -2.32
CA THR A 285 -1.35 -10.50 -3.01
C THR A 285 -1.43 -11.77 -2.15
N ALA A 286 -0.40 -12.04 -1.33
CA ALA A 286 -0.22 -13.30 -0.65
C ALA A 286 -0.27 -13.19 0.89
N LEU A 287 -0.76 -14.24 1.53
CA LEU A 287 -0.52 -14.57 2.93
C LEU A 287 0.68 -15.52 2.99
N ILE A 288 1.87 -14.96 3.13
CA ILE A 288 3.13 -15.71 3.12
C ILE A 288 3.37 -16.26 4.51
N ASP A 289 3.45 -17.58 4.64
CA ASP A 289 3.69 -18.28 5.90
C ASP A 289 5.02 -17.85 6.54
N GLN A 290 4.94 -17.47 7.81
CA GLN A 290 6.10 -17.08 8.64
C GLN A 290 6.34 -18.06 9.81
N GLY A 291 5.60 -19.18 9.84
CA GLY A 291 5.59 -20.13 10.93
C GLY A 291 4.74 -19.67 12.12
N GLU A 292 4.44 -20.61 13.03
CA GLU A 292 3.66 -20.34 14.25
C GLU A 292 2.31 -19.63 14.00
N ASP A 293 1.61 -20.00 12.90
CA ASP A 293 0.35 -19.39 12.47
C ASP A 293 0.44 -17.86 12.17
N GLN A 294 1.63 -17.37 11.88
CA GLN A 294 1.86 -15.99 11.48
C GLN A 294 2.02 -15.87 9.96
N VAL A 295 1.64 -14.69 9.45
CA VAL A 295 1.83 -14.32 8.04
C VAL A 295 2.60 -13.01 7.93
N ALA A 296 3.30 -12.82 6.81
CA ALA A 296 4.02 -11.59 6.55
C ALA A 296 3.08 -10.37 6.55
N PRO A 297 3.49 -9.24 7.15
CA PRO A 297 2.66 -8.04 7.15
C PRO A 297 2.52 -7.44 5.74
N PRO A 298 1.35 -6.90 5.38
CA PRO A 298 1.13 -6.25 4.09
C PRO A 298 1.75 -4.84 4.06
N THR A 299 3.07 -4.78 3.96
CA THR A 299 3.83 -3.52 3.98
C THR A 299 4.82 -3.44 2.82
N ALA A 300 5.15 -2.23 2.39
CA ALA A 300 6.20 -2.00 1.39
C ALA A 300 7.54 -2.62 1.81
N GLN A 301 7.87 -2.60 3.10
CA GLN A 301 9.09 -3.20 3.64
C GLN A 301 9.11 -4.73 3.43
N ALA A 302 8.02 -5.42 3.77
CA ALA A 302 7.90 -6.85 3.57
C ALA A 302 7.91 -7.21 2.08
N ALA A 303 7.16 -6.49 1.25
CA ALA A 303 7.11 -6.68 -0.19
C ALA A 303 8.49 -6.51 -0.85
N TRP A 304 9.26 -5.48 -0.45
CA TRP A 304 10.61 -5.23 -0.94
C TRP A 304 11.56 -6.38 -0.60
N GLN A 305 11.59 -6.83 0.67
CA GLN A 305 12.45 -7.94 1.09
C GLN A 305 12.07 -9.26 0.42
N ALA A 306 10.77 -9.55 0.35
CA ALA A 306 10.24 -10.77 -0.26
C ALA A 306 10.54 -10.85 -1.76
N ALA A 307 10.47 -9.71 -2.47
CA ALA A 307 10.68 -9.63 -3.91
C ALA A 307 12.02 -10.21 -4.37
N GLU A 308 13.10 -9.94 -3.62
CA GLU A 308 14.44 -10.47 -3.94
C GLU A 308 14.47 -12.00 -3.93
N VAL A 309 13.85 -12.62 -2.91
CA VAL A 309 13.82 -14.07 -2.79
C VAL A 309 12.82 -14.69 -3.75
N ALA A 310 11.67 -14.02 -4.00
CA ALA A 310 10.68 -14.48 -4.97
C ALA A 310 11.26 -14.50 -6.40
N GLY A 311 11.94 -13.43 -6.84
CA GLY A 311 12.62 -13.39 -8.14
C GLY A 311 13.69 -14.47 -8.28
N GLU A 312 14.49 -14.71 -7.23
CA GLU A 312 15.46 -15.82 -7.24
C GLU A 312 14.76 -17.20 -7.29
N ASN A 313 13.63 -17.36 -6.60
CA ASN A 313 12.88 -18.63 -6.58
C ASN A 313 12.27 -18.97 -7.95
N ILE A 314 11.82 -17.98 -8.73
CA ILE A 314 11.41 -18.22 -10.12
C ILE A 314 12.60 -18.78 -10.95
N ALA A 315 13.79 -18.19 -10.84
CA ALA A 315 14.97 -18.73 -11.52
C ALA A 315 15.37 -20.13 -11.04
N ARG A 316 15.20 -20.40 -9.74
CA ARG A 316 15.45 -21.72 -9.15
C ARG A 316 14.47 -22.77 -9.64
N ALA A 317 13.18 -22.45 -9.66
CA ALA A 317 12.13 -23.31 -10.19
C ALA A 317 12.37 -23.64 -11.67
N ALA A 318 12.66 -22.63 -12.50
CA ALA A 318 12.96 -22.81 -13.92
C ALA A 318 14.23 -23.64 -14.21
N THR A 319 15.07 -23.88 -13.20
CA THR A 319 16.32 -24.66 -13.31
C THR A 319 16.37 -25.87 -12.37
N ASP A 320 15.22 -26.35 -11.89
CA ASP A 320 15.08 -27.52 -10.99
C ASP A 320 15.96 -27.44 -9.73
N ARG A 321 16.18 -26.23 -9.19
CA ARG A 321 16.92 -26.00 -7.94
C ARG A 321 15.97 -25.87 -6.76
N PRO A 322 16.36 -26.34 -5.56
CA PRO A 322 15.54 -26.15 -4.35
C PRO A 322 15.22 -24.70 -4.09
N LEU A 323 13.95 -24.40 -3.77
CA LEU A 323 13.51 -23.06 -3.41
C LEU A 323 14.12 -22.59 -2.09
N LYS A 324 14.24 -21.29 -1.92
CA LYS A 324 14.64 -20.64 -0.68
C LYS A 324 13.41 -20.25 0.12
N THR A 325 13.45 -20.39 1.42
CA THR A 325 12.46 -19.80 2.33
C THR A 325 12.84 -18.37 2.71
N TRP A 326 11.85 -17.53 2.92
CA TRP A 326 12.00 -16.17 3.36
C TRP A 326 11.17 -15.90 4.61
N TYR A 327 11.77 -15.21 5.55
CA TYR A 327 11.10 -14.72 6.75
C TYR A 327 11.32 -13.21 6.87
N HIS A 328 10.26 -12.50 7.25
CA HIS A 328 10.28 -11.05 7.37
C HIS A 328 11.26 -10.61 8.46
N ASP A 329 12.21 -9.75 8.10
CA ASP A 329 13.12 -9.10 9.03
C ASP A 329 12.65 -7.67 9.28
N ASP A 330 11.89 -7.48 10.35
CA ASP A 330 11.36 -6.17 10.72
C ASP A 330 12.50 -5.18 11.04
N LYS A 331 12.59 -4.10 10.26
CA LYS A 331 13.58 -3.02 10.41
C LYS A 331 13.06 -1.84 11.22
N GLY A 332 11.86 -1.97 11.79
CA GLY A 332 11.14 -0.90 12.45
C GLY A 332 10.22 -0.14 11.51
N THR A 333 9.48 0.81 12.05
CA THR A 333 8.42 1.54 11.36
C THR A 333 8.69 3.03 11.35
N VAL A 334 8.44 3.70 10.22
CA VAL A 334 8.50 5.17 10.10
C VAL A 334 7.24 5.67 9.41
N ILE A 335 6.45 6.47 10.13
CA ILE A 335 5.15 6.96 9.68
C ILE A 335 5.18 8.48 9.60
N SER A 336 4.82 9.04 8.45
CA SER A 336 4.62 10.48 8.29
C SER A 336 3.25 10.92 8.79
N VAL A 337 3.19 12.08 9.42
CA VAL A 337 1.98 12.82 9.76
C VAL A 337 2.16 14.22 9.19
N GLY A 338 1.79 14.39 7.91
CA GLY A 338 2.13 15.60 7.15
C GLY A 338 3.65 15.80 7.05
N ASP A 339 4.13 16.99 7.41
CA ASP A 339 5.56 17.35 7.37
C ASP A 339 6.37 16.75 8.53
N GLU A 340 5.74 16.08 9.47
CA GLU A 340 6.41 15.37 10.56
C GLU A 340 6.45 13.87 10.32
N ALA A 341 7.22 13.16 11.13
CA ALA A 341 7.25 11.71 11.13
C ALA A 341 7.52 11.18 12.54
N VAL A 342 7.01 9.97 12.80
CA VAL A 342 7.32 9.17 13.99
C VAL A 342 8.03 7.90 13.53
N ALA A 343 9.15 7.59 14.16
CA ALA A 343 9.92 6.37 13.94
C ALA A 343 9.91 5.51 15.20
N HIS A 344 9.74 4.21 15.02
CA HIS A 344 9.69 3.24 16.13
C HIS A 344 10.55 2.02 15.80
N ASP A 345 11.31 1.55 16.81
CA ASP A 345 12.15 0.34 16.81
C ASP A 345 13.05 0.21 15.55
N VAL A 346 13.60 1.34 15.09
CA VAL A 346 14.43 1.36 13.88
C VAL A 346 15.76 0.64 14.11
N LYS A 347 16.04 -0.34 13.25
CA LYS A 347 17.27 -1.15 13.26
C LYS A 347 18.20 -0.75 12.13
N PHE A 348 19.40 -0.31 12.49
CA PHE A 348 20.43 0.04 11.51
C PHE A 348 21.37 -1.15 11.25
N PRO A 349 21.74 -1.43 9.99
CA PRO A 349 22.52 -2.61 9.61
C PRO A 349 23.87 -2.74 10.34
N VAL A 350 24.46 -1.63 10.78
CA VAL A 350 25.80 -1.59 11.41
C VAL A 350 25.75 -1.23 12.89
N LEU A 351 24.73 -0.47 13.33
CA LEU A 351 24.64 0.08 14.69
C LEU A 351 23.67 -0.71 15.59
N GLY A 352 22.92 -1.65 15.01
CA GLY A 352 21.86 -2.35 15.75
C GLY A 352 20.65 -1.45 16.02
N SER A 353 19.89 -1.77 17.08
CA SER A 353 18.72 -0.98 17.50
C SER A 353 19.15 0.39 18.02
N PHE A 354 18.37 1.41 17.66
CA PHE A 354 18.56 2.74 18.22
C PHE A 354 18.25 2.73 19.73
N PRO A 355 18.96 3.46 20.58
CA PRO A 355 18.76 3.42 22.02
C PRO A 355 17.44 4.03 22.50
N VAL A 356 16.69 4.65 21.61
CA VAL A 356 15.35 5.23 21.85
C VAL A 356 14.35 4.51 20.97
N THR A 357 13.33 3.89 21.57
CA THR A 357 12.31 3.11 20.86
C THR A 357 11.45 3.97 19.95
N VAL A 358 11.03 5.16 20.40
CA VAL A 358 10.22 6.11 19.63
C VAL A 358 10.94 7.45 19.52
N PHE A 359 11.04 7.99 18.32
CA PHE A 359 11.53 9.35 18.08
C PHE A 359 10.80 10.00 16.90
N GLY A 360 10.71 11.32 16.91
CA GLY A 360 10.02 12.12 15.89
C GLY A 360 10.86 13.27 15.35
N GLY A 361 10.18 14.20 14.68
CA GLY A 361 10.76 15.45 14.21
C GLY A 361 11.71 15.27 13.00
N PRO A 362 12.69 16.18 12.82
CA PRO A 362 13.55 16.23 11.61
C PRO A 362 14.33 14.94 11.34
N MET A 363 14.70 14.21 12.39
CA MET A 363 15.46 12.95 12.25
C MET A 363 14.58 11.84 11.66
N ALA A 364 13.37 11.65 12.17
CA ALA A 364 12.42 10.67 11.63
C ALA A 364 12.01 11.02 10.20
N ARG A 365 11.78 12.31 9.90
CA ARG A 365 11.52 12.82 8.55
C ARG A 365 12.65 12.50 7.59
N THR A 366 13.90 12.78 7.98
CA THR A 366 15.08 12.48 7.16
C THR A 366 15.22 10.98 6.90
N LEU A 367 14.93 10.15 7.91
CA LEU A 367 14.93 8.70 7.75
C LEU A 367 13.87 8.22 6.77
N LYS A 368 12.63 8.76 6.85
CA LYS A 368 11.55 8.46 5.90
C LYS A 368 11.97 8.76 4.46
N LYS A 369 12.55 9.94 4.22
CA LYS A 369 13.11 10.33 2.91
C LYS A 369 14.22 9.36 2.45
N ALA A 370 15.12 8.96 3.36
CA ALA A 370 16.19 8.03 3.04
C ALA A 370 15.70 6.65 2.62
N ILE A 371 14.61 6.15 3.25
CA ILE A 371 13.96 4.89 2.89
C ILE A 371 13.41 4.97 1.45
N ALA A 372 12.66 6.01 1.13
CA ALA A 372 12.09 6.19 -0.21
C ALA A 372 13.20 6.39 -1.27
N ALA A 373 14.19 7.24 -0.99
CA ALA A 373 15.30 7.47 -1.91
C ALA A 373 16.13 6.20 -2.15
N ARG A 374 16.33 5.38 -1.12
CA ARG A 374 17.03 4.09 -1.26
C ARG A 374 16.27 3.18 -2.24
N TRP A 375 14.97 3.00 -2.06
CA TRP A 375 14.16 2.18 -2.97
C TRP A 375 14.23 2.70 -4.40
N ILE A 376 14.05 4.01 -4.61
CA ILE A 376 14.15 4.63 -5.94
C ILE A 376 15.52 4.39 -6.58
N ALA A 377 16.60 4.46 -5.79
CA ALA A 377 17.96 4.18 -6.27
C ALA A 377 18.16 2.71 -6.64
N ASP A 378 17.58 1.80 -5.85
CA ASP A 378 17.69 0.35 -6.06
C ASP A 378 16.92 -0.09 -7.33
N VAL A 379 15.73 0.48 -7.60
CA VAL A 379 14.91 0.05 -8.74
C VAL A 379 15.17 0.82 -10.03
N ALA A 380 15.56 2.09 -9.96
CA ALA A 380 15.78 2.93 -11.13
C ALA A 380 17.22 3.49 -11.16
N SER A 381 17.48 4.60 -10.44
CA SER A 381 18.82 5.19 -10.43
C SER A 381 19.07 6.12 -9.25
N THR A 382 20.34 6.24 -8.86
CA THR A 382 20.78 7.22 -7.85
C THR A 382 20.44 8.67 -8.26
N GLN A 383 20.49 8.98 -9.56
CA GLN A 383 20.16 10.32 -10.06
C GLN A 383 18.68 10.65 -9.82
N ARG A 384 17.79 9.67 -10.07
CA ARG A 384 16.34 9.83 -9.79
C ARG A 384 16.09 9.99 -8.30
N ALA A 385 16.73 9.17 -7.47
CA ALA A 385 16.62 9.24 -6.02
C ALA A 385 17.04 10.61 -5.46
N MET A 386 18.15 11.19 -5.98
CA MET A 386 18.60 12.54 -5.58
C MET A 386 17.61 13.64 -5.98
N ARG A 387 16.96 13.50 -7.13
CA ARG A 387 15.94 14.45 -7.58
C ARG A 387 14.71 14.38 -6.67
N ALA A 388 14.18 13.18 -6.43
CA ALA A 388 13.04 12.96 -5.55
C ALA A 388 13.32 13.42 -4.11
N TRP A 389 14.56 13.25 -3.60
CA TRP A 389 14.96 13.68 -2.26
C TRP A 389 14.64 15.15 -1.94
N SER A 390 14.82 16.05 -2.91
CA SER A 390 14.60 17.48 -2.68
C SER A 390 13.12 17.83 -2.49
N ASN A 391 12.21 17.02 -3.00
CA ASN A 391 10.77 17.26 -3.02
C ASN A 391 10.02 16.43 -1.95
N MET A 392 10.66 15.36 -1.43
CA MET A 392 10.13 14.53 -0.35
C MET A 392 10.17 15.15 1.07
#